data_c9f8033fd1f2510c317bac4cca9bd0fe
#
_entry.id   c9f8033fd1f2510c317bac4cca9bd0fe
#
_cell.length_a   1.000
_cell.length_b   1.000
_cell.length_c   1.000
_cell.angle_alpha   90.00
_cell.angle_beta   90.00
_cell.angle_gamma   90.00
#
_symmetry.space_group_name_H-M   'P 1'
#
loop_
_entity.id
_entity.type
_entity.pdbx_description
1 polymer ?
#
loop_
_entity_poly.entity_id
_entity_poly.type
_entity_poly.pdbx_seq_one_letter_code
_entity_poly.pdbx_strand_id
1 'polypeptide(L)'
;MERISWDQYFMAQSQLLALRSTCTRLMVGASIVRDKRIIAGGYNGSVSGSIHCIDEGCYVVDGHCVRTVHAEANALLQCAKFGVPTQDADVYVTHFPCLQCSKQLIQAGIKTIYYKEDYRNNEYAIQLFKEAGVSVKKVALDYLAVDLNYQEKQNYVDELLAMLSDSTEHKEFEKLKEKADALFSATTSRG
;
A
#
# COMPACT_ATOMS: atom_id res chain seq x y z
N MET A 1 -19.42 -15.58 2.05
CA MET A 1 -18.26 -14.73 1.68
C MET A 1 -17.76 -14.06 2.95
N GLU A 2 -16.52 -14.31 3.32
CA GLU A 2 -15.92 -13.73 4.52
C GLU A 2 -15.46 -12.30 4.22
N ARG A 3 -15.66 -11.38 5.17
CA ARG A 3 -15.27 -9.98 4.99
C ARG A 3 -13.75 -9.86 5.15
N ILE A 4 -13.10 -9.07 4.29
CA ILE A 4 -11.70 -8.70 4.48
C ILE A 4 -11.52 -7.96 5.82
N SER A 5 -10.36 -8.13 6.46
CA SER A 5 -10.03 -7.41 7.68
C SER A 5 -9.91 -5.89 7.43
N TRP A 6 -10.02 -5.09 8.49
CA TRP A 6 -9.82 -3.64 8.38
C TRP A 6 -8.40 -3.29 7.93
N ASP A 7 -7.40 -4.06 8.36
CA ASP A 7 -6.01 -3.83 7.95
C ASP A 7 -5.82 -4.08 6.44
N GLN A 8 -6.43 -5.15 5.90
CA GLN A 8 -6.45 -5.42 4.46
C GLN A 8 -7.17 -4.32 3.68
N TYR A 9 -8.33 -3.88 4.18
CA TYR A 9 -9.11 -2.83 3.54
C TYR A 9 -8.35 -1.51 3.46
N PHE A 10 -7.78 -1.03 4.57
CA PHE A 10 -7.06 0.25 4.57
C PHE A 10 -5.71 0.19 3.85
N MET A 11 -5.02 -0.95 3.90
CA MET A 11 -3.79 -1.14 3.12
C MET A 11 -4.09 -1.17 1.61
N ALA A 12 -5.19 -1.81 1.19
CA ALA A 12 -5.64 -1.79 -0.21
C ALA A 12 -5.97 -0.36 -0.67
N GLN A 13 -6.65 0.45 0.16
CA GLN A 13 -6.91 1.86 -0.14
C GLN A 13 -5.59 2.65 -0.33
N SER A 14 -4.61 2.43 0.55
CA SER A 14 -3.28 3.06 0.42
C SER A 14 -2.57 2.60 -0.86
N GLN A 15 -2.72 1.34 -1.25
CA GLN A 15 -2.18 0.82 -2.51
C GLN A 15 -2.86 1.46 -3.73
N LEU A 16 -4.17 1.69 -3.70
CA LEU A 16 -4.89 2.42 -4.76
C LEU A 16 -4.42 3.88 -4.85
N LEU A 17 -4.21 4.54 -3.73
CA LEU A 17 -3.64 5.90 -3.71
C LEU A 17 -2.25 5.94 -4.34
N ALA A 18 -1.41 4.92 -4.11
CA ALA A 18 -0.08 4.83 -4.72
C ALA A 18 -0.12 4.86 -6.26
N LEU A 19 -1.19 4.34 -6.89
CA LEU A 19 -1.37 4.38 -8.35
C LEU A 19 -1.53 5.81 -8.90
N ARG A 20 -1.81 6.79 -8.04
CA ARG A 20 -1.85 8.22 -8.41
C ARG A 20 -0.50 8.89 -8.31
N SER A 21 0.53 8.20 -7.83
CA SER A 21 1.88 8.76 -7.73
C SER A 21 2.39 9.28 -9.07
N THR A 22 3.04 10.43 -9.04
CA THR A 22 3.73 11.01 -10.21
C THR A 22 5.24 10.78 -10.16
N CYS A 23 5.72 9.92 -9.25
CA CYS A 23 7.11 9.56 -9.11
C CYS A 23 7.46 8.35 -10.00
N THR A 24 8.52 8.48 -10.80
CA THR A 24 9.01 7.39 -11.67
C THR A 24 9.89 6.36 -10.95
N ARG A 25 10.30 6.63 -9.69
CA ARG A 25 11.21 5.77 -8.92
C ARG A 25 10.48 4.84 -7.97
N LEU A 26 9.46 5.35 -7.27
CA LEU A 26 8.70 4.60 -6.27
C LEU A 26 7.31 5.18 -6.12
N MET A 27 6.28 4.36 -6.23
CA MET A 27 4.90 4.77 -5.99
C MET A 27 4.52 4.46 -4.54
N VAL A 28 4.20 5.50 -3.78
CA VAL A 28 3.81 5.40 -2.37
C VAL A 28 2.43 6.01 -2.16
N GLY A 29 1.60 5.33 -1.40
CA GLY A 29 0.30 5.83 -0.95
C GLY A 29 0.16 5.69 0.55
N ALA A 30 -0.55 6.63 1.17
CA ALA A 30 -0.82 6.64 2.60
C ALA A 30 -2.27 7.04 2.89
N SER A 31 -2.91 6.37 3.84
CA SER A 31 -4.25 6.67 4.34
C SER A 31 -4.17 6.95 5.84
N ILE A 32 -4.74 8.06 6.28
CA ILE A 32 -4.92 8.36 7.70
C ILE A 32 -6.32 7.92 8.10
N VAL A 33 -6.42 7.11 9.15
CA VAL A 33 -7.65 6.44 9.57
C VAL A 33 -7.92 6.76 11.04
N ARG A 34 -9.14 7.14 11.36
CA ARG A 34 -9.61 7.28 12.74
C ARG A 34 -11.01 6.69 12.85
N ASP A 35 -11.27 5.93 13.92
CA ASP A 35 -12.56 5.29 14.18
C ASP A 35 -13.07 4.47 12.98
N LYS A 36 -12.13 3.74 12.32
CA LYS A 36 -12.43 2.97 11.10
C LYS A 36 -12.96 3.82 9.94
N ARG A 37 -12.59 5.09 9.86
CA ARG A 37 -12.90 6.02 8.77
C ARG A 37 -11.62 6.61 8.23
N ILE A 38 -11.48 6.63 6.91
CA ILE A 38 -10.41 7.37 6.25
C ILE A 38 -10.71 8.85 6.40
N ILE A 39 -9.82 9.59 7.05
CA ILE A 39 -9.94 11.04 7.26
C ILE A 39 -9.06 11.84 6.32
N ALA A 40 -8.02 11.24 5.77
CA ALA A 40 -7.20 11.82 4.71
C ALA A 40 -6.48 10.73 3.93
N GLY A 41 -6.10 11.05 2.69
CA GLY A 41 -5.26 10.21 1.86
C GLY A 41 -4.18 11.02 1.16
N GLY A 42 -3.05 10.40 0.86
CA GLY A 42 -1.95 11.02 0.16
C GLY A 42 -1.21 10.03 -0.73
N TYR A 43 -0.58 10.54 -1.76
CA TYR A 43 0.39 9.82 -2.58
C TYR A 43 1.61 10.71 -2.83
N ASN A 44 2.74 10.12 -3.14
CA ASN A 44 3.94 10.91 -3.40
C ASN A 44 3.88 11.55 -4.80
N GLY A 45 4.06 12.86 -4.85
CA GLY A 45 3.94 13.63 -6.08
C GLY A 45 4.48 15.04 -5.94
N SER A 46 4.63 15.73 -7.07
CA SER A 46 5.06 17.13 -7.09
C SER A 46 4.01 18.03 -6.42
N VAL A 47 4.45 19.18 -5.93
CA VAL A 47 3.53 20.19 -5.40
C VAL A 47 2.52 20.62 -6.45
N SER A 48 1.30 21.00 -6.03
CA SER A 48 0.24 21.43 -6.93
C SER A 48 0.70 22.58 -7.85
N GLY A 49 0.46 22.42 -9.14
CA GLY A 49 0.86 23.40 -10.16
C GLY A 49 2.32 23.29 -10.62
N SER A 50 3.10 22.37 -10.08
CA SER A 50 4.49 22.12 -10.53
C SER A 50 4.55 20.92 -11.46
N ILE A 51 5.63 20.85 -12.22
CA ILE A 51 5.97 19.78 -13.18
C ILE A 51 6.14 18.46 -12.44
N HIS A 52 5.61 17.37 -13.01
CA HIS A 52 5.71 16.04 -12.44
C HIS A 52 6.96 15.28 -12.90
N CYS A 53 7.41 14.33 -12.09
CA CYS A 53 8.54 13.46 -12.45
C CYS A 53 8.24 12.58 -13.67
N ILE A 54 6.98 12.23 -13.91
CA ILE A 54 6.56 11.47 -15.11
C ILE A 54 6.71 12.27 -16.40
N ASP A 55 6.72 13.60 -16.33
CA ASP A 55 6.81 14.49 -17.50
C ASP A 55 8.27 14.86 -17.81
N GLU A 56 9.05 15.24 -16.80
CA GLU A 56 10.42 15.76 -16.98
C GLU A 56 11.49 15.02 -16.15
N GLY A 57 11.14 13.87 -15.57
CA GLY A 57 12.07 13.12 -14.73
C GLY A 57 12.23 13.69 -13.32
N CYS A 58 13.09 13.04 -12.54
CA CYS A 58 13.37 13.44 -11.16
C CYS A 58 14.36 14.61 -11.09
N TYR A 59 14.09 15.57 -10.23
CA TYR A 59 15.10 16.56 -9.83
C TYR A 59 15.87 15.99 -8.63
N VAL A 60 17.10 15.53 -8.87
CA VAL A 60 17.89 14.79 -7.89
C VAL A 60 18.95 15.68 -7.25
N VAL A 61 18.94 15.75 -5.91
CA VAL A 61 19.98 16.39 -5.08
C VAL A 61 20.43 15.35 -4.06
N ASP A 62 21.73 15.13 -3.95
CA ASP A 62 22.36 14.17 -3.03
C ASP A 62 21.71 12.76 -3.07
N GLY A 63 21.40 12.28 -4.29
CA GLY A 63 20.76 10.97 -4.52
C GLY A 63 19.28 10.89 -4.21
N HIS A 64 18.64 11.99 -3.81
CA HIS A 64 17.23 12.08 -3.50
C HIS A 64 16.46 12.96 -4.50
N CYS A 65 15.27 12.54 -4.90
CA CYS A 65 14.36 13.40 -5.66
C CYS A 65 13.75 14.43 -4.70
N VAL A 66 14.01 15.72 -4.95
CA VAL A 66 13.47 16.84 -4.15
C VAL A 66 12.19 17.43 -4.74
N ARG A 67 11.74 16.93 -5.90
CA ARG A 67 10.53 17.41 -6.56
C ARG A 67 9.24 16.95 -5.85
N THR A 68 9.27 15.77 -5.22
CA THR A 68 8.06 15.14 -4.67
C THR A 68 7.88 15.40 -3.19
N VAL A 69 6.65 15.70 -2.79
CA VAL A 69 6.16 15.58 -1.42
C VAL A 69 5.81 14.12 -1.16
N HIS A 70 6.23 13.57 -0.03
CA HIS A 70 5.96 12.17 0.31
C HIS A 70 4.48 11.93 0.62
N ALA A 71 4.01 10.71 0.45
CA ALA A 71 2.60 10.33 0.61
C ALA A 71 2.07 10.65 2.01
N GLU A 72 2.85 10.34 3.05
CA GLU A 72 2.52 10.59 4.45
C GLU A 72 2.40 12.10 4.71
N ALA A 73 3.35 12.88 4.22
CA ALA A 73 3.33 14.34 4.35
C ALA A 73 2.12 14.94 3.60
N ASN A 74 1.80 14.46 2.39
CA ASN A 74 0.61 14.89 1.66
C ASN A 74 -0.68 14.59 2.42
N ALA A 75 -0.80 13.39 3.03
CA ALA A 75 -1.96 13.05 3.85
C ALA A 75 -2.10 13.96 5.09
N LEU A 76 -1.00 14.24 5.80
CA LEU A 76 -0.98 15.17 6.92
C LEU A 76 -1.33 16.61 6.51
N LEU A 77 -0.77 17.08 5.39
CA LEU A 77 -1.06 18.41 4.85
C LEU A 77 -2.53 18.54 4.42
N GLN A 78 -3.14 17.47 3.92
CA GLN A 78 -4.58 17.44 3.64
C GLN A 78 -5.40 17.61 4.93
N CYS A 79 -5.05 16.89 5.99
CA CYS A 79 -5.68 17.10 7.30
C CYS A 79 -5.52 18.55 7.77
N ALA A 80 -4.32 19.10 7.70
CA ALA A 80 -4.05 20.49 8.10
C ALA A 80 -4.87 21.49 7.27
N LYS A 81 -4.94 21.30 5.94
CA LYS A 81 -5.67 22.17 5.01
C LYS A 81 -7.17 22.22 5.31
N PHE A 82 -7.76 21.12 5.72
CA PHE A 82 -9.21 20.99 5.97
C PHE A 82 -9.58 21.03 7.45
N GLY A 83 -8.63 21.29 8.35
CA GLY A 83 -8.88 21.36 9.79
C GLY A 83 -9.30 20.02 10.41
N VAL A 84 -8.82 18.89 9.85
CA VAL A 84 -9.14 17.55 10.36
C VAL A 84 -8.09 17.15 11.40
N PRO A 85 -8.48 16.92 12.67
CA PRO A 85 -7.55 16.50 13.71
C PRO A 85 -6.97 15.11 13.43
N THR A 86 -5.66 14.95 13.66
CA THR A 86 -4.92 13.70 13.45
C THR A 86 -4.63 12.95 14.76
N GLN A 87 -4.93 13.52 15.89
CA GLN A 87 -4.68 12.94 17.21
C GLN A 87 -5.31 11.54 17.31
N ASP A 88 -4.52 10.58 17.80
CA ASP A 88 -4.87 9.19 17.99
C ASP A 88 -5.29 8.42 16.72
N ALA A 89 -5.02 8.99 15.54
CA ALA A 89 -5.28 8.31 14.26
C ALA A 89 -4.22 7.24 13.98
N ASP A 90 -4.59 6.29 13.13
CA ASP A 90 -3.71 5.29 12.54
C ASP A 90 -3.31 5.69 11.13
N VAL A 91 -2.12 5.30 10.68
CA VAL A 91 -1.64 5.50 9.31
C VAL A 91 -1.39 4.16 8.65
N TYR A 92 -1.96 3.96 7.48
CA TYR A 92 -1.63 2.85 6.59
C TYR A 92 -0.80 3.40 5.44
N VAL A 93 0.40 2.88 5.21
CA VAL A 93 1.32 3.33 4.18
C VAL A 93 1.95 2.15 3.45
N THR A 94 2.11 2.26 2.14
CA THR A 94 2.64 1.15 1.34
C THR A 94 4.09 0.80 1.64
N HIS A 95 4.90 1.75 2.13
CA HIS A 95 6.31 1.58 2.46
C HIS A 95 6.64 2.17 3.83
N PHE A 96 7.63 1.59 4.52
CA PHE A 96 8.08 2.11 5.81
C PHE A 96 8.44 3.61 5.69
N PRO A 97 7.94 4.49 6.61
CA PRO A 97 8.16 5.93 6.54
C PRO A 97 9.65 6.31 6.66
N CYS A 98 10.10 7.25 5.84
CA CYS A 98 11.43 7.81 6.00
C CYS A 98 11.53 8.61 7.30
N LEU A 99 12.77 8.92 7.74
CA LEU A 99 13.01 9.64 8.99
C LEU A 99 12.22 10.96 9.11
N GLN A 100 12.10 11.72 8.01
CA GLN A 100 11.38 13.00 8.03
C GLN A 100 9.87 12.78 8.22
N CYS A 101 9.28 11.84 7.47
CA CYS A 101 7.86 11.49 7.64
C CYS A 101 7.58 10.90 9.02
N SER A 102 8.50 10.07 9.56
CA SER A 102 8.38 9.52 10.91
C SER A 102 8.25 10.60 11.97
N LYS A 103 9.11 11.63 11.92
CA LYS A 103 9.03 12.79 12.83
C LYS A 103 7.71 13.56 12.69
N GLN A 104 7.24 13.76 11.46
CA GLN A 104 5.98 14.44 11.20
C GLN A 104 4.78 13.64 11.73
N LEU A 105 4.76 12.32 11.52
CA LEU A 105 3.69 11.44 12.00
C LEU A 105 3.63 11.42 13.54
N ILE A 106 4.77 11.31 14.22
CA ILE A 106 4.86 11.41 15.67
C ILE A 106 4.31 12.73 16.15
N GLN A 107 4.79 13.84 15.58
CA GLN A 107 4.40 15.19 15.99
C GLN A 107 2.93 15.50 15.70
N ALA A 108 2.34 14.83 14.72
CA ALA A 108 0.91 14.92 14.39
C ALA A 108 0.02 14.06 15.32
N GLY A 109 0.59 13.37 16.31
CA GLY A 109 -0.16 12.56 17.28
C GLY A 109 -0.67 11.23 16.72
N ILE A 110 0.00 10.68 15.70
CA ILE A 110 -0.37 9.35 15.15
C ILE A 110 -0.06 8.27 16.18
N LYS A 111 -1.03 7.38 16.40
CA LYS A 111 -0.96 6.30 17.39
C LYS A 111 -0.33 5.03 16.84
N THR A 112 -0.71 4.63 15.62
CA THR A 112 -0.23 3.38 15.01
C THR A 112 0.14 3.62 13.55
N ILE A 113 1.24 3.01 13.13
CA ILE A 113 1.67 2.97 11.74
C ILE A 113 1.62 1.53 11.26
N TYR A 114 0.85 1.31 10.20
CA TYR A 114 0.80 0.06 9.47
C TYR A 114 1.51 0.25 8.14
N TYR A 115 2.51 -0.57 7.83
CA TYR A 115 3.23 -0.50 6.57
C TYR A 115 3.31 -1.86 5.88
N LYS A 116 3.41 -1.86 4.54
CA LYS A 116 3.46 -3.09 3.75
C LYS A 116 4.89 -3.53 3.46
N GLU A 117 5.69 -2.66 2.86
CA GLU A 117 7.04 -2.97 2.38
C GLU A 117 8.12 -2.28 3.22
N ASP A 118 9.21 -2.99 3.49
CA ASP A 118 10.40 -2.37 4.05
C ASP A 118 11.06 -1.47 3.02
N TYR A 119 11.44 -0.26 3.42
CA TYR A 119 12.14 0.68 2.57
C TYR A 119 13.12 1.51 3.38
N ARG A 120 14.44 1.21 3.24
CA ARG A 120 15.51 1.94 3.94
C ARG A 120 15.13 2.23 5.40
N ASN A 121 14.65 1.21 6.12
CA ASN A 121 14.18 1.34 7.50
C ASN A 121 15.27 1.99 8.33
N ASN A 122 15.07 3.27 8.63
CA ASN A 122 16.06 4.07 9.35
C ASN A 122 16.01 3.71 10.82
N GLU A 123 17.13 3.24 11.38
CA GLU A 123 17.22 2.82 12.80
C GLU A 123 16.79 3.93 13.75
N TYR A 124 17.16 5.18 13.45
CA TYR A 124 16.74 6.31 14.28
C TYR A 124 15.24 6.59 14.19
N ALA A 125 14.60 6.37 13.04
CA ALA A 125 13.14 6.45 12.92
C ALA A 125 12.45 5.39 13.78
N ILE A 126 12.96 4.16 13.79
CA ILE A 126 12.46 3.07 14.63
C ILE A 126 12.60 3.42 16.12
N GLN A 127 13.76 3.95 16.51
CA GLN A 127 14.00 4.43 17.88
C GLN A 127 13.01 5.53 18.28
N LEU A 128 12.78 6.52 17.43
CA LEU A 128 11.84 7.63 17.69
C LEU A 128 10.40 7.13 17.89
N PHE A 129 9.92 6.19 17.07
CA PHE A 129 8.60 5.58 17.26
C PHE A 129 8.49 4.88 18.61
N LYS A 130 9.51 4.14 19.02
CA LYS A 130 9.55 3.46 20.32
C LYS A 130 9.53 4.47 21.47
N GLU A 131 10.34 5.52 21.41
CA GLU A 131 10.42 6.57 22.43
C GLU A 131 9.10 7.35 22.56
N ALA A 132 8.44 7.60 21.42
CA ALA A 132 7.14 8.29 21.39
C ALA A 132 5.94 7.39 21.70
N GLY A 133 6.15 6.08 21.91
CA GLY A 133 5.07 5.13 22.18
C GLY A 133 4.18 4.84 20.96
N VAL A 134 4.65 5.14 19.74
CA VAL A 134 3.93 4.86 18.50
C VAL A 134 4.10 3.39 18.11
N SER A 135 2.98 2.68 17.94
CA SER A 135 3.00 1.28 17.49
C SER A 135 3.32 1.20 16.00
N VAL A 136 4.24 0.31 15.60
CA VAL A 136 4.60 0.09 14.21
C VAL A 136 4.38 -1.37 13.84
N LYS A 137 3.58 -1.63 12.80
CA LYS A 137 3.17 -2.98 12.40
C LYS A 137 3.32 -3.18 10.89
N LYS A 138 3.91 -4.30 10.51
CA LYS A 138 3.96 -4.73 9.11
C LYS A 138 2.68 -5.48 8.76
N VAL A 139 2.04 -5.12 7.64
CA VAL A 139 0.81 -5.74 7.14
C VAL A 139 1.04 -6.20 5.71
N ALA A 140 1.06 -7.50 5.50
CA ALA A 140 1.05 -8.06 4.15
C ALA A 140 -0.32 -7.87 3.51
N LEU A 141 -0.36 -7.36 2.29
CA LEU A 141 -1.61 -7.24 1.53
C LEU A 141 -1.91 -8.56 0.82
N ASP A 142 -3.06 -9.13 1.12
CA ASP A 142 -3.60 -10.26 0.37
C ASP A 142 -4.30 -9.74 -0.90
N TYR A 143 -3.60 -9.82 -2.02
CA TYR A 143 -4.12 -9.34 -3.30
C TYR A 143 -5.32 -10.13 -3.80
N LEU A 144 -5.43 -11.41 -3.45
CA LEU A 144 -6.59 -12.23 -3.82
C LEU A 144 -7.84 -11.78 -3.06
N ALA A 145 -7.69 -11.42 -1.79
CA ALA A 145 -8.79 -10.94 -0.98
C ALA A 145 -9.34 -9.57 -1.43
N VAL A 146 -8.54 -8.78 -2.15
CA VAL A 146 -8.89 -7.42 -2.64
C VAL A 146 -9.01 -7.34 -4.17
N ASP A 147 -8.86 -8.44 -4.88
CA ASP A 147 -9.04 -8.48 -6.34
C ASP A 147 -10.55 -8.41 -6.69
N LEU A 148 -10.96 -7.31 -7.29
CA LEU A 148 -12.36 -7.07 -7.66
C LEU A 148 -12.83 -7.97 -8.81
N ASN A 149 -11.91 -8.49 -9.62
CA ASN A 149 -12.21 -9.33 -10.78
C ASN A 149 -11.80 -10.80 -10.56
N TYR A 150 -11.57 -11.19 -9.31
CA TYR A 150 -11.09 -12.53 -8.97
C TYR A 150 -11.97 -13.64 -9.59
N GLN A 151 -13.28 -13.55 -9.46
CA GLN A 151 -14.21 -14.57 -9.96
C GLN A 151 -14.18 -14.70 -11.49
N GLU A 152 -14.09 -13.56 -12.20
CA GLU A 152 -14.00 -13.58 -13.68
C GLU A 152 -12.68 -14.21 -14.14
N LYS A 153 -11.57 -13.87 -13.49
CA LYS A 153 -10.26 -14.47 -13.78
C LYS A 153 -10.25 -15.98 -13.50
N GLN A 154 -10.85 -16.39 -12.38
CA GLN A 154 -10.98 -17.80 -12.03
C GLN A 154 -11.79 -18.55 -13.09
N ASN A 155 -12.98 -18.06 -13.45
CA ASN A 155 -13.82 -18.68 -14.47
C ASN A 155 -13.09 -18.81 -15.80
N TYR A 156 -12.35 -17.78 -16.23
CA TYR A 156 -11.57 -17.82 -17.47
C TYR A 156 -10.44 -18.86 -17.42
N VAL A 157 -9.75 -18.98 -16.28
CA VAL A 157 -8.71 -20.00 -16.10
C VAL A 157 -9.33 -21.39 -16.11
N ASP A 158 -10.48 -21.61 -15.48
CA ASP A 158 -11.19 -22.88 -15.48
C ASP A 158 -11.63 -23.28 -16.90
N GLU A 159 -12.11 -22.33 -17.72
CA GLU A 159 -12.41 -22.54 -19.14
C GLU A 159 -11.17 -22.94 -19.93
N LEU A 160 -10.04 -22.24 -19.75
CA LEU A 160 -8.79 -22.58 -20.42
C LEU A 160 -8.29 -23.97 -20.02
N LEU A 161 -8.37 -24.34 -18.75
CA LEU A 161 -8.02 -25.67 -18.28
C LEU A 161 -8.91 -26.74 -18.88
N ALA A 162 -10.22 -26.50 -18.96
CA ALA A 162 -11.15 -27.43 -19.61
C ALA A 162 -10.81 -27.65 -21.10
N MET A 163 -10.44 -26.58 -21.81
CA MET A 163 -10.04 -26.68 -23.23
C MET A 163 -8.70 -27.43 -23.41
N LEU A 164 -7.79 -27.33 -22.44
CA LEU A 164 -6.47 -27.98 -22.49
C LEU A 164 -6.52 -29.45 -22.05
N SER A 165 -7.51 -29.83 -21.24
CA SER A 165 -7.62 -31.20 -20.70
C SER A 165 -7.59 -32.29 -21.75
N ASP A 166 -8.16 -32.04 -22.95
CA ASP A 166 -8.28 -32.97 -24.06
C ASP A 166 -7.07 -32.93 -25.03
N SER A 167 -6.23 -31.90 -24.93
CA SER A 167 -5.16 -31.61 -25.91
C SER A 167 -3.74 -31.78 -25.39
N THR A 168 -3.57 -31.93 -24.06
CA THR A 168 -2.26 -31.87 -23.39
C THR A 168 -1.96 -33.20 -22.70
N GLU A 169 -0.67 -33.60 -22.63
CA GLU A 169 -0.28 -34.75 -21.83
C GLU A 169 -0.70 -34.59 -20.37
N HIS A 170 -1.30 -35.65 -19.80
CA HIS A 170 -1.89 -35.59 -18.43
C HIS A 170 -0.97 -35.00 -17.38
N LYS A 171 0.33 -35.31 -17.43
CA LYS A 171 1.32 -34.77 -16.47
C LYS A 171 1.57 -33.28 -16.61
N GLU A 172 1.46 -32.74 -17.81
CA GLU A 172 1.62 -31.28 -18.07
C GLU A 172 0.36 -30.54 -17.68
N PHE A 173 -0.80 -31.11 -17.95
CA PHE A 173 -2.08 -30.58 -17.51
C PHE A 173 -2.18 -30.47 -15.98
N GLU A 174 -1.81 -31.53 -15.22
CA GLU A 174 -1.83 -31.48 -13.75
C GLU A 174 -0.91 -30.38 -13.20
N LYS A 175 0.27 -30.16 -13.79
CA LYS A 175 1.17 -29.06 -13.39
C LYS A 175 0.54 -27.67 -13.63
N LEU A 176 -0.16 -27.50 -14.76
CA LEU A 176 -0.83 -26.23 -15.06
C LEU A 176 -1.98 -25.99 -14.09
N LYS A 177 -2.74 -27.04 -13.78
CA LYS A 177 -3.84 -26.99 -12.82
C LYS A 177 -3.35 -26.66 -11.41
N GLU A 178 -2.31 -27.35 -10.91
CA GLU A 178 -1.70 -27.04 -9.61
C GLU A 178 -1.22 -25.57 -9.53
N LYS A 179 -0.64 -25.06 -10.63
CA LYS A 179 -0.20 -23.67 -10.70
C LYS A 179 -1.37 -22.68 -10.72
N ALA A 180 -2.44 -22.99 -11.43
CA ALA A 180 -3.67 -22.19 -11.43
C ALA A 180 -4.30 -22.18 -10.04
N ASP A 181 -4.44 -23.33 -9.40
CA ASP A 181 -4.95 -23.47 -8.04
C ASP A 181 -4.10 -22.67 -7.04
N ALA A 182 -2.77 -22.71 -7.15
CA ALA A 182 -1.88 -21.93 -6.30
C ALA A 182 -2.03 -20.41 -6.48
N LEU A 183 -2.33 -19.96 -7.71
CA LEU A 183 -2.50 -18.54 -8.04
C LEU A 183 -3.89 -18.00 -7.69
N PHE A 184 -4.91 -18.85 -7.76
CA PHE A 184 -6.30 -18.45 -7.64
C PHE A 184 -7.04 -19.05 -6.45
N SER A 185 -6.51 -20.07 -5.78
CA SER A 185 -7.11 -20.55 -4.53
C SER A 185 -6.95 -19.49 -3.47
N ALA A 186 -8.07 -18.95 -2.99
CA ALA A 186 -8.08 -18.20 -1.76
C ALA A 186 -7.49 -19.10 -0.67
N THR A 187 -6.35 -18.74 -0.11
CA THR A 187 -5.76 -19.46 1.02
C THR A 187 -6.80 -19.56 2.12
N THR A 188 -7.36 -20.73 2.31
CA THR A 188 -8.32 -21.08 3.37
C THR A 188 -7.67 -21.20 4.74
N SER A 189 -6.58 -20.46 4.98
CA SER A 189 -5.96 -20.31 6.30
C SER A 189 -6.27 -18.91 6.87
N ARG A 190 -7.56 -18.66 7.09
CA ARG A 190 -8.05 -17.53 7.87
C ARG A 190 -8.34 -18.02 9.28
N GLY A 191 -7.28 -18.09 10.10
CA GLY A 191 -7.39 -18.23 11.54
C GLY A 191 -7.57 -16.87 12.20
#